data_938ab9ea419c04631bbddcf081b77b28
#
_entry.id   938ab9ea419c04631bbddcf081b77b28
#
_cell.length_a   1.000
_cell.length_b   1.000
_cell.length_c   1.000
_cell.angle_alpha   90.00
_cell.angle_beta   90.00
_cell.angle_gamma   90.00
#
_symmetry.space_group_name_H-M   'P 1'
#
loop_
_entity.id
_entity.type
_entity.pdbx_description
1 polymer ?
#
loop_
_entity_poly.entity_id
_entity_poly.type
_entity_poly.pdbx_seq_one_letter_code
_entity_poly.pdbx_strand_id
1 'polypeptide(L)'
;YIDCCDANFGIFQERDLRIATKLNDVASANGYPQRFRVAWAKFSSEKIIPIAKKLQDGNVLKAVSLALQSLDETALDTVKRANIKFSKFSQLTDTFRKNGIPTYTELIMGLPGETVESWKKGLETLASDMKGGSLYIYNCGVFENAPMNTPAYLDFNKIKSIRSPIYLSHSSIHERGIPEYENIIVSSSSFTTEDLKKIYL
;
A
#
# COMPACT_ATOMS: atom_id res chain seq x y z
N TYR A 1 -1.00 -18.78 -10.27
CA TYR A 1 -1.18 -17.52 -9.59
C TYR A 1 -2.62 -17.42 -9.07
N ILE A 2 -2.78 -17.06 -7.81
CA ILE A 2 -4.10 -16.81 -7.18
C ILE A 2 -4.08 -15.39 -6.63
N ASP A 3 -5.07 -14.57 -6.99
CA ASP A 3 -5.32 -13.25 -6.41
C ASP A 3 -6.57 -13.35 -5.53
N CYS A 4 -6.38 -13.10 -4.23
CA CYS A 4 -7.44 -13.19 -3.25
C CYS A 4 -8.13 -11.83 -3.10
N CYS A 5 -9.43 -11.79 -3.39
CA CYS A 5 -10.21 -10.56 -3.32
C CYS A 5 -10.67 -10.18 -1.90
N ASP A 6 -10.09 -10.79 -0.85
CA ASP A 6 -10.31 -10.36 0.54
C ASP A 6 -9.45 -9.12 0.83
N ALA A 7 -10.07 -7.98 1.14
CA ALA A 7 -9.37 -6.73 1.43
C ALA A 7 -8.67 -6.69 2.81
N ASN A 8 -8.89 -7.69 3.66
CA ASN A 8 -8.43 -7.70 5.05
C ASN A 8 -8.02 -9.11 5.51
N PHE A 9 -7.27 -9.82 4.70
CA PHE A 9 -6.77 -11.15 5.05
C PHE A 9 -5.90 -11.10 6.30
N GLY A 10 -6.13 -12.02 7.22
CA GLY A 10 -5.45 -12.07 8.52
C GLY A 10 -6.31 -11.57 9.69
N ILE A 11 -7.51 -11.00 9.45
CA ILE A 11 -8.46 -10.65 10.53
C ILE A 11 -9.04 -11.92 11.15
N PHE A 12 -9.49 -12.85 10.32
CA PHE A 12 -10.08 -14.12 10.77
C PHE A 12 -9.01 -15.20 10.85
N GLN A 13 -8.22 -15.17 11.92
CA GLN A 13 -6.99 -15.96 12.05
C GLN A 13 -7.16 -17.45 11.77
N GLU A 14 -8.15 -18.09 12.34
CA GLU A 14 -8.39 -19.55 12.15
C GLU A 14 -8.78 -19.86 10.71
N ARG A 15 -9.67 -19.04 10.11
CA ARG A 15 -10.07 -19.19 8.71
C ARG A 15 -8.84 -19.05 7.80
N ASP A 16 -8.09 -17.99 8.00
CA ASP A 16 -7.00 -17.59 7.12
C ASP A 16 -5.80 -18.53 7.25
N LEU A 17 -5.56 -19.06 8.47
CA LEU A 17 -4.56 -20.11 8.68
C LEU A 17 -4.95 -21.43 7.99
N ARG A 18 -6.24 -21.81 8.02
CA ARG A 18 -6.71 -22.98 7.28
C ARG A 18 -6.56 -22.83 5.77
N ILE A 19 -6.86 -21.63 5.24
CA ILE A 19 -6.66 -21.30 3.83
C ILE A 19 -5.16 -21.41 3.49
N ALA A 20 -4.28 -20.77 4.25
CA ALA A 20 -2.84 -20.80 4.05
C ALA A 20 -2.29 -22.26 4.12
N THR A 21 -2.77 -23.05 5.05
CA THR A 21 -2.39 -24.46 5.15
C THR A 21 -2.79 -25.23 3.90
N LYS A 22 -4.05 -25.08 3.46
CA LYS A 22 -4.52 -25.79 2.26
C LYS A 22 -3.79 -25.34 0.98
N LEU A 23 -3.47 -24.07 0.86
CA LEU A 23 -2.66 -23.55 -0.25
C LEU A 23 -1.26 -24.15 -0.26
N ASN A 24 -0.62 -24.26 0.92
CA ASN A 24 0.67 -24.91 1.05
C ASN A 24 0.60 -26.39 0.65
N ASP A 25 -0.38 -27.13 1.15
CA ASP A 25 -0.55 -28.54 0.83
C ASP A 25 -0.72 -28.76 -0.68
N VAL A 26 -1.57 -27.93 -1.32
CA VAL A 26 -1.79 -28.00 -2.77
C VAL A 26 -0.55 -27.63 -3.55
N ALA A 27 0.15 -26.57 -3.16
CA ALA A 27 1.38 -26.14 -3.81
C ALA A 27 2.48 -27.21 -3.72
N SER A 28 2.64 -27.82 -2.56
CA SER A 28 3.62 -28.88 -2.32
C SER A 28 3.30 -30.15 -3.10
N ALA A 29 2.03 -30.51 -3.24
CA ALA A 29 1.62 -31.71 -3.97
C ALA A 29 1.65 -31.58 -5.49
N ASN A 30 1.41 -30.37 -6.01
CA ASN A 30 1.16 -30.16 -7.45
C ASN A 30 2.13 -29.17 -8.13
N GLY A 31 3.01 -28.49 -7.37
CA GLY A 31 3.89 -27.44 -7.87
C GLY A 31 3.17 -26.10 -8.16
N TYR A 32 1.90 -25.96 -7.82
CA TYR A 32 1.12 -24.73 -7.94
C TYR A 32 0.00 -24.68 -6.89
N PRO A 33 -0.49 -23.46 -6.50
CA PRO A 33 -0.12 -22.15 -7.05
C PRO A 33 1.32 -21.77 -6.71
N GLN A 34 1.99 -21.07 -7.63
CA GLN A 34 3.33 -20.54 -7.39
C GLN A 34 3.33 -19.18 -6.68
N ARG A 35 2.17 -18.53 -6.65
CA ARG A 35 1.97 -17.23 -5.99
C ARG A 35 0.54 -17.10 -5.48
N PHE A 36 0.45 -16.62 -4.25
CA PHE A 36 -0.79 -16.17 -3.63
C PHE A 36 -0.65 -14.70 -3.25
N ARG A 37 -1.41 -13.85 -3.91
CA ARG A 37 -1.47 -12.42 -3.63
C ARG A 37 -2.70 -12.13 -2.79
N VAL A 38 -2.53 -11.31 -1.78
CA VAL A 38 -3.60 -10.96 -0.84
C VAL A 38 -3.37 -9.57 -0.27
N ALA A 39 -4.45 -8.81 -0.06
CA ALA A 39 -4.39 -7.58 0.72
C ALA A 39 -4.46 -7.93 2.20
N TRP A 40 -3.38 -7.70 2.92
CA TRP A 40 -3.31 -7.94 4.36
C TRP A 40 -4.14 -6.92 5.12
N ALA A 41 -4.67 -7.34 6.26
CA ALA A 41 -5.40 -6.47 7.15
C ALA A 41 -4.59 -5.22 7.52
N LYS A 42 -5.19 -4.04 7.36
CA LYS A 42 -4.54 -2.73 7.47
C LYS A 42 -3.78 -2.51 8.78
N PHE A 43 -4.30 -3.07 9.88
CA PHE A 43 -3.64 -3.07 11.18
C PHE A 43 -3.00 -4.44 11.45
N SER A 44 -2.18 -4.90 10.51
CA SER A 44 -1.41 -6.13 10.66
C SER A 44 -0.71 -6.14 12.01
N SER A 45 -0.81 -7.26 12.69
CA SER A 45 -0.20 -7.50 13.99
C SER A 45 0.64 -8.77 13.92
N GLU A 46 1.38 -9.04 14.97
CA GLU A 46 2.12 -10.32 15.11
C GLU A 46 1.22 -11.55 14.91
N LYS A 47 -0.09 -11.39 15.06
CA LYS A 47 -1.08 -12.45 14.86
C LYS A 47 -1.14 -13.03 13.45
N ILE A 48 -0.68 -12.28 12.43
CA ILE A 48 -0.62 -12.79 11.05
C ILE A 48 0.65 -13.60 10.77
N ILE A 49 1.64 -13.59 11.67
CA ILE A 49 2.91 -14.31 11.49
C ILE A 49 2.69 -15.81 11.21
N PRO A 50 1.85 -16.54 11.94
CA PRO A 50 1.61 -17.96 11.65
C PRO A 50 1.06 -18.19 10.24
N ILE A 51 0.17 -17.29 9.78
CA ILE A 51 -0.43 -17.37 8.44
C ILE A 51 0.63 -17.09 7.37
N ALA A 52 1.41 -16.01 7.54
CA ALA A 52 2.47 -15.64 6.62
C ALA A 52 3.57 -16.71 6.53
N LYS A 53 3.98 -17.29 7.67
CA LYS A 53 4.92 -18.42 7.69
C LYS A 53 4.39 -19.61 6.93
N LYS A 54 3.12 -19.96 7.14
CA LYS A 54 2.53 -21.11 6.46
C LYS A 54 2.51 -20.94 4.94
N LEU A 55 2.22 -19.72 4.45
CA LEU A 55 2.29 -19.38 3.03
C LEU A 55 3.74 -19.37 2.51
N GLN A 56 4.68 -18.95 3.35
CA GLN A 56 6.11 -18.95 3.01
C GLN A 56 6.67 -20.37 2.91
N ASP A 57 6.30 -21.26 3.83
CA ASP A 57 6.69 -22.67 3.80
C ASP A 57 6.27 -23.36 2.49
N GLY A 58 5.12 -22.96 1.95
CA GLY A 58 4.64 -23.40 0.63
C GLY A 58 5.26 -22.65 -0.55
N ASN A 59 6.18 -21.72 -0.29
CA ASN A 59 6.80 -20.84 -1.30
C ASN A 59 5.78 -20.07 -2.15
N VAL A 60 4.60 -19.77 -1.58
CA VAL A 60 3.53 -19.04 -2.28
C VAL A 60 3.40 -17.58 -1.83
N LEU A 61 4.02 -17.21 -0.69
CA LEU A 61 4.05 -15.84 -0.20
C LEU A 61 5.07 -15.01 -0.98
N LYS A 62 4.65 -13.80 -1.44
CA LYS A 62 5.58 -12.81 -1.98
C LYS A 62 6.15 -11.92 -0.87
N ALA A 63 5.28 -11.24 -0.14
CA ALA A 63 5.63 -10.37 0.99
C ALA A 63 4.35 -9.95 1.73
N VAL A 64 4.52 -9.42 2.94
CA VAL A 64 3.45 -8.82 3.74
C VAL A 64 3.49 -7.31 3.58
N SER A 65 2.35 -6.68 3.23
CA SER A 65 2.27 -5.22 3.17
C SER A 65 2.06 -4.61 4.56
N LEU A 66 2.82 -3.55 4.83
CA LEU A 66 2.70 -2.72 6.02
C LEU A 66 2.49 -1.27 5.56
N ALA A 67 1.26 -0.95 5.16
CA ALA A 67 0.94 0.33 4.55
C ALA A 67 0.87 1.46 5.59
N LEU A 68 1.66 2.52 5.39
CA LEU A 68 1.65 3.74 6.20
C LEU A 68 0.87 4.87 5.56
N GLN A 69 0.70 4.88 4.23
CA GLN A 69 0.09 5.94 3.43
C GLN A 69 0.91 7.24 3.41
N SER A 70 1.19 7.84 4.54
CA SER A 70 2.07 8.98 4.79
C SER A 70 2.64 8.89 6.19
N LEU A 71 3.72 9.62 6.48
CA LEU A 71 4.25 9.84 7.83
C LEU A 71 3.88 11.23 8.36
N ASP A 72 3.22 12.07 7.56
CA ASP A 72 2.78 13.40 7.93
C ASP A 72 1.39 13.34 8.58
N GLU A 73 1.31 13.79 9.83
CA GLU A 73 0.05 13.79 10.59
C GLU A 73 -0.98 14.74 9.97
N THR A 74 -0.55 15.89 9.42
CA THR A 74 -1.45 16.86 8.77
C THR A 74 -2.08 16.25 7.52
N ALA A 75 -1.28 15.55 6.71
CA ALA A 75 -1.80 14.85 5.54
C ALA A 75 -2.79 13.75 5.95
N LEU A 76 -2.47 12.96 6.96
CA LEU A 76 -3.35 11.89 7.45
C LEU A 76 -4.68 12.43 8.00
N ASP A 77 -4.62 13.51 8.78
CA ASP A 77 -5.82 14.17 9.31
C ASP A 77 -6.68 14.76 8.19
N THR A 78 -6.05 15.39 7.19
CA THR A 78 -6.74 15.97 6.03
C THR A 78 -7.52 14.92 5.24
N VAL A 79 -6.95 13.72 5.07
CA VAL A 79 -7.62 12.60 4.38
C VAL A 79 -8.39 11.68 5.34
N LYS A 80 -8.49 12.05 6.61
CA LYS A 80 -9.21 11.31 7.67
C LYS A 80 -8.74 9.85 7.76
N ARG A 81 -7.42 9.64 7.73
CA ARG A 81 -6.82 8.32 7.85
C ARG A 81 -6.00 8.20 9.13
N ALA A 82 -6.23 7.12 9.86
CA ALA A 82 -5.36 6.74 10.97
C ALA A 82 -4.25 5.80 10.48
N ASN A 83 -3.03 6.04 10.94
CA ASN A 83 -1.92 5.13 10.81
C ASN A 83 -1.67 4.38 12.13
N ILE A 84 -0.93 3.27 12.03
CA ILE A 84 -0.24 2.75 13.20
C ILE A 84 0.87 3.74 13.60
N LYS A 85 1.16 3.83 14.90
CA LYS A 85 2.31 4.63 15.36
C LYS A 85 3.59 4.11 14.73
N PHE A 86 4.48 5.00 14.31
CA PHE A 86 5.72 4.63 13.62
C PHE A 86 6.58 3.66 14.46
N SER A 87 6.64 3.84 15.79
CA SER A 87 7.33 2.89 16.68
C SER A 87 6.75 1.46 16.61
N LYS A 88 5.42 1.35 16.45
CA LYS A 88 4.79 0.03 16.29
C LYS A 88 5.04 -0.56 14.91
N PHE A 89 5.07 0.28 13.88
CA PHE A 89 5.46 -0.12 12.53
C PHE A 89 6.89 -0.70 12.52
N SER A 90 7.86 0.01 13.11
CA SER A 90 9.25 -0.43 13.23
C SER A 90 9.36 -1.76 13.97
N GLN A 91 8.67 -1.92 15.10
CA GLN A 91 8.62 -3.19 15.84
C GLN A 91 8.07 -4.34 15.00
N LEU A 92 6.98 -4.11 14.26
CA LEU A 92 6.37 -5.12 13.38
C LEU A 92 7.33 -5.51 12.26
N THR A 93 7.94 -4.54 11.59
CA THR A 93 8.94 -4.77 10.54
C THR A 93 10.10 -5.63 11.05
N ASP A 94 10.64 -5.30 12.23
CA ASP A 94 11.68 -6.10 12.88
C ASP A 94 11.21 -7.51 13.24
N THR A 95 9.98 -7.66 13.71
CA THR A 95 9.42 -8.98 14.06
C THR A 95 9.24 -9.85 12.80
N PHE A 96 8.72 -9.31 11.72
CA PHE A 96 8.60 -10.02 10.45
C PHE A 96 9.98 -10.42 9.92
N ARG A 97 10.95 -9.50 9.94
CA ARG A 97 12.32 -9.77 9.53
C ARG A 97 12.97 -10.90 10.35
N LYS A 98 12.85 -10.88 11.68
CA LYS A 98 13.34 -11.96 12.56
C LYS A 98 12.70 -13.31 12.27
N ASN A 99 11.49 -13.32 11.75
CA ASN A 99 10.79 -14.53 11.31
C ASN A 99 11.07 -14.89 9.84
N GLY A 100 11.97 -14.17 9.16
CA GLY A 100 12.31 -14.41 7.76
C GLY A 100 11.20 -14.07 6.77
N ILE A 101 10.17 -13.32 7.19
CA ILE A 101 9.02 -12.95 6.37
C ILE A 101 9.33 -11.63 5.67
N PRO A 102 9.39 -11.59 4.32
CA PRO A 102 9.61 -10.37 3.58
C PRO A 102 8.43 -9.41 3.74
N THR A 103 8.74 -8.11 3.85
CA THR A 103 7.74 -7.04 3.97
C THR A 103 7.94 -5.99 2.90
N TYR A 104 6.88 -5.25 2.60
CA TYR A 104 6.96 -4.02 1.83
C TYR A 104 6.06 -2.94 2.44
N THR A 105 6.43 -1.70 2.19
CA THR A 105 5.71 -0.53 2.70
C THR A 105 5.12 0.24 1.54
N GLU A 106 3.95 0.82 1.75
CA GLU A 106 3.24 1.61 0.75
C GLU A 106 3.03 3.03 1.26
N LEU A 107 3.39 4.01 0.42
CA LEU A 107 3.10 5.42 0.61
C LEU A 107 2.26 5.94 -0.53
N ILE A 108 1.49 7.00 -0.26
CA ILE A 108 0.73 7.74 -1.25
C ILE A 108 1.34 9.14 -1.36
N MET A 109 1.90 9.45 -2.50
CA MET A 109 2.50 10.74 -2.81
C MET A 109 1.45 11.73 -3.27
N GLY A 110 1.54 12.98 -2.80
CA GLY A 110 0.64 14.05 -3.19
C GLY A 110 -0.69 14.06 -2.42
N LEU A 111 -0.68 13.58 -1.20
CA LEU A 111 -1.83 13.74 -0.30
C LEU A 111 -2.03 15.22 0.06
N PRO A 112 -3.27 15.74 0.06
CA PRO A 112 -3.55 17.09 0.57
C PRO A 112 -3.09 17.22 2.02
N GLY A 113 -2.43 18.34 2.34
CA GLY A 113 -1.83 18.59 3.65
C GLY A 113 -0.34 18.24 3.73
N GLU A 114 0.17 17.39 2.85
CA GLU A 114 1.60 17.06 2.79
C GLU A 114 2.41 18.14 2.05
N THR A 115 3.61 18.44 2.52
CA THR A 115 4.55 19.36 1.88
C THR A 115 5.76 18.60 1.34
N VAL A 116 6.57 19.26 0.50
CA VAL A 116 7.85 18.68 0.03
C VAL A 116 8.76 18.33 1.19
N GLU A 117 8.82 19.19 2.19
CA GLU A 117 9.66 19.03 3.38
C GLU A 117 9.20 17.85 4.24
N SER A 118 7.87 17.73 4.48
CA SER A 118 7.33 16.62 5.27
C SER A 118 7.48 15.29 4.54
N TRP A 119 7.31 15.28 3.22
CA TRP A 119 7.54 14.11 2.36
C TRP A 119 9.00 13.62 2.45
N LYS A 120 9.97 14.53 2.25
CA LYS A 120 11.39 14.21 2.36
C LYS A 120 11.75 13.66 3.72
N LYS A 121 11.29 14.34 4.79
CA LYS A 121 11.50 13.86 6.17
C LYS A 121 10.89 12.47 6.41
N GLY A 122 9.72 12.20 5.84
CA GLY A 122 9.09 10.89 5.89
C GLY A 122 9.95 9.81 5.22
N LEU A 123 10.46 10.09 4.02
CA LEU A 123 11.36 9.17 3.31
C LEU A 123 12.67 8.93 4.05
N GLU A 124 13.30 9.97 4.60
CA GLU A 124 14.52 9.86 5.41
C GLU A 124 14.28 9.00 6.66
N THR A 125 13.14 9.20 7.32
CA THR A 125 12.75 8.40 8.49
C THR A 125 12.58 6.94 8.12
N LEU A 126 11.88 6.65 7.03
CA LEU A 126 11.73 5.28 6.54
C LEU A 126 13.06 4.65 6.12
N ALA A 127 13.86 5.38 5.35
CA ALA A 127 15.15 4.87 4.88
C ALA A 127 16.09 4.50 6.03
N SER A 128 16.07 5.25 7.13
CA SER A 128 16.87 4.95 8.32
C SER A 128 16.38 3.73 9.09
N ASP A 129 15.09 3.43 9.03
CA ASP A 129 14.44 2.32 9.78
C ASP A 129 14.30 1.04 8.94
N MET A 130 14.16 1.17 7.62
CA MET A 130 13.98 0.04 6.70
C MET A 130 15.29 -0.77 6.53
N LYS A 131 15.46 -1.74 7.40
CA LYS A 131 16.60 -2.69 7.37
C LYS A 131 16.36 -3.85 6.39
N GLY A 132 15.96 -3.53 5.19
CA GLY A 132 15.58 -4.49 4.15
C GLY A 132 14.07 -4.60 4.04
N GLY A 133 13.54 -4.29 2.90
CA GLY A 133 12.14 -4.26 2.54
C GLY A 133 12.00 -3.41 1.28
N SER A 134 10.86 -3.53 0.60
CA SER A 134 10.57 -2.70 -0.59
C SER A 134 9.65 -1.56 -0.21
N LEU A 135 9.86 -0.40 -0.80
CA LEU A 135 8.96 0.73 -0.72
C LEU A 135 8.23 0.89 -2.06
N TYR A 136 6.91 0.96 -2.00
CA TYR A 136 6.06 1.28 -3.15
C TYR A 136 5.42 2.65 -2.92
N ILE A 137 5.53 3.52 -3.91
CA ILE A 137 4.96 4.87 -3.87
C ILE A 137 3.88 4.94 -4.95
N TYR A 138 2.67 5.31 -4.54
CA TYR A 138 1.53 5.48 -5.41
C TYR A 138 1.17 6.96 -5.50
N ASN A 139 0.67 7.38 -6.65
CA ASN A 139 0.09 8.71 -6.80
C ASN A 139 -1.23 8.80 -6.04
N CYS A 140 -1.52 9.96 -5.47
CA CYS A 140 -2.83 10.20 -4.88
C CYS A 140 -3.88 10.36 -5.97
N GLY A 141 -4.78 9.38 -6.08
CA GLY A 141 -5.91 9.39 -7.00
C GLY A 141 -7.17 9.97 -6.36
N VAL A 142 -7.95 10.70 -7.16
CA VAL A 142 -9.31 11.16 -6.79
C VAL A 142 -10.33 10.24 -7.45
N PHE A 143 -10.97 9.40 -6.64
CA PHE A 143 -12.02 8.48 -7.12
C PHE A 143 -13.38 9.16 -7.14
N GLU A 144 -14.20 8.87 -8.15
CA GLU A 144 -15.48 9.55 -8.39
C GLU A 144 -16.42 9.53 -7.18
N ASN A 145 -16.50 8.42 -6.47
CA ASN A 145 -17.39 8.24 -5.32
C ASN A 145 -16.69 8.42 -3.95
N ALA A 146 -15.46 8.95 -3.95
CA ALA A 146 -14.74 9.20 -2.70
C ALA A 146 -15.17 10.51 -2.05
N PRO A 147 -15.19 10.60 -0.69
CA PRO A 147 -15.42 11.86 0.00
C PRO A 147 -14.49 13.00 -0.42
N MET A 148 -13.26 12.65 -0.85
CA MET A 148 -12.27 13.59 -1.38
C MET A 148 -12.72 14.26 -2.68
N ASN A 149 -13.63 13.67 -3.46
CA ASN A 149 -14.14 14.21 -4.72
C ASN A 149 -15.38 15.10 -4.54
N THR A 150 -15.75 15.45 -3.33
CA THR A 150 -16.85 16.41 -3.13
C THR A 150 -16.40 17.83 -3.49
N PRO A 151 -17.26 18.67 -4.12
CA PRO A 151 -16.89 20.03 -4.49
C PRO A 151 -16.33 20.83 -3.29
N ALA A 152 -16.94 20.69 -2.13
CA ALA A 152 -16.50 21.38 -0.91
C ALA A 152 -15.08 20.95 -0.47
N TYR A 153 -14.74 19.67 -0.57
CA TYR A 153 -13.41 19.17 -0.23
C TYR A 153 -12.36 19.62 -1.24
N LEU A 154 -12.69 19.55 -2.54
CA LEU A 154 -11.79 19.97 -3.62
C LEU A 154 -11.47 21.47 -3.53
N ASP A 155 -12.48 22.30 -3.28
CA ASP A 155 -12.32 23.76 -3.15
C ASP A 155 -11.54 24.11 -1.87
N PHE A 156 -11.90 23.55 -0.72
CA PHE A 156 -11.21 23.80 0.55
C PHE A 156 -9.72 23.47 0.48
N ASN A 157 -9.37 22.32 -0.09
CA ASN A 157 -7.98 21.88 -0.24
C ASN A 157 -7.32 22.38 -1.52
N LYS A 158 -8.00 23.17 -2.35
CA LYS A 158 -7.51 23.69 -3.65
C LYS A 158 -6.94 22.60 -4.54
N ILE A 159 -7.58 21.44 -4.58
CA ILE A 159 -7.10 20.28 -5.32
C ILE A 159 -7.24 20.51 -6.82
N LYS A 160 -6.14 20.30 -7.54
CA LYS A 160 -6.14 20.17 -9.00
C LYS A 160 -5.67 18.77 -9.36
N SER A 161 -6.40 18.13 -10.26
CA SER A 161 -6.05 16.80 -10.77
C SER A 161 -5.92 16.83 -12.30
N ILE A 162 -5.19 15.87 -12.82
CA ILE A 162 -5.13 15.57 -14.25
C ILE A 162 -5.71 14.20 -14.50
N ARG A 163 -6.34 14.02 -15.64
CA ARG A 163 -6.79 12.72 -16.11
C ARG A 163 -5.62 11.98 -16.76
N SER A 164 -5.25 10.84 -16.19
CA SER A 164 -4.14 10.01 -16.65
C SER A 164 -4.64 8.62 -17.06
N PRO A 165 -4.11 8.00 -18.13
CA PRO A 165 -4.39 6.62 -18.42
C PRO A 165 -3.91 5.71 -17.29
N ILE A 166 -4.70 4.68 -16.96
CA ILE A 166 -4.30 3.68 -15.97
C ILE A 166 -3.29 2.73 -16.60
N TYR A 167 -2.05 2.76 -16.08
CA TYR A 167 -0.98 1.84 -16.45
C TYR A 167 -0.93 0.70 -15.44
N LEU A 168 -1.66 -0.37 -15.71
CA LEU A 168 -1.57 -1.56 -14.88
C LEU A 168 -0.29 -2.33 -15.20
N SER A 169 0.49 -2.66 -14.17
CA SER A 169 1.77 -3.36 -14.29
C SER A 169 1.70 -4.75 -14.95
N HIS A 170 0.50 -5.26 -15.19
CA HIS A 170 0.25 -6.61 -15.70
C HIS A 170 -0.60 -6.66 -16.97
N SER A 171 -0.92 -5.52 -17.56
CA SER A 171 -1.67 -5.49 -18.82
C SER A 171 -1.18 -4.39 -19.73
N SER A 172 -1.03 -4.72 -21.02
CA SER A 172 -0.80 -3.75 -22.06
C SER A 172 -2.07 -2.94 -22.30
N ILE A 173 -1.96 -1.61 -22.29
CA ILE A 173 -3.07 -0.70 -22.63
C ILE A 173 -3.56 -0.98 -24.06
N HIS A 174 -2.67 -1.40 -24.93
CA HIS A 174 -2.96 -1.66 -26.34
C HIS A 174 -3.83 -2.91 -26.59
N GLU A 175 -3.92 -3.82 -25.61
CA GLU A 175 -4.72 -5.04 -25.71
C GLU A 175 -6.18 -4.85 -25.25
N ARG A 176 -6.48 -3.74 -24.56
CA ARG A 176 -7.83 -3.43 -24.09
C ARG A 176 -8.46 -2.42 -25.04
N GLY A 177 -9.50 -2.83 -25.76
CA GLY A 177 -10.24 -1.96 -26.69
C GLY A 177 -10.90 -0.73 -26.03
N ILE A 178 -10.93 -0.65 -24.69
CA ILE A 178 -11.51 0.46 -23.92
C ILE A 178 -10.43 1.04 -23.00
N PRO A 179 -10.00 2.31 -23.23
CA PRO A 179 -9.03 2.95 -22.35
C PRO A 179 -9.67 3.31 -20.99
N GLU A 180 -8.98 2.99 -19.92
CA GLU A 180 -9.33 3.35 -18.55
C GLU A 180 -8.47 4.52 -18.08
N TYR A 181 -9.05 5.40 -17.25
CA TYR A 181 -8.41 6.60 -16.77
C TYR A 181 -8.61 6.76 -15.26
N GLU A 182 -7.67 7.43 -14.64
CA GLU A 182 -7.72 7.88 -13.25
C GLU A 182 -7.46 9.38 -13.16
N ASN A 183 -7.94 10.04 -12.11
CA ASN A 183 -7.64 11.42 -11.82
C ASN A 183 -6.55 11.47 -10.75
N ILE A 184 -5.37 11.96 -11.11
CA ILE A 184 -4.21 12.09 -10.21
C ILE A 184 -4.09 13.53 -9.72
N ILE A 185 -3.93 13.73 -8.41
CA ILE A 185 -3.70 15.05 -7.83
C ILE A 185 -2.33 15.54 -8.24
N VAL A 186 -2.28 16.78 -8.79
CA VAL A 186 -1.05 17.43 -9.21
C VAL A 186 -0.73 18.72 -8.42
N SER A 187 -1.68 19.23 -7.68
CA SER A 187 -1.46 20.31 -6.70
C SER A 187 -2.58 20.34 -5.66
N SER A 188 -2.29 20.93 -4.52
CA SER A 188 -3.25 21.20 -3.44
C SER A 188 -2.90 22.54 -2.77
N SER A 189 -3.56 22.86 -1.66
CA SER A 189 -3.19 24.00 -0.81
C SER A 189 -1.80 23.88 -0.17
N SER A 190 -1.24 22.65 -0.08
CA SER A 190 0.04 22.39 0.59
C SER A 190 1.22 22.17 -0.36
N PHE A 191 0.98 21.94 -1.64
CA PHE A 191 2.04 21.78 -2.65
C PHE A 191 1.56 22.25 -4.03
N THR A 192 2.50 22.72 -4.83
CA THR A 192 2.29 23.10 -6.24
C THR A 192 2.64 21.95 -7.18
N THR A 193 2.31 22.09 -8.47
CA THR A 193 2.75 21.13 -9.50
C THR A 193 4.29 21.07 -9.62
N GLU A 194 4.98 22.21 -9.43
CA GLU A 194 6.44 22.23 -9.43
C GLU A 194 7.03 21.53 -8.20
N ASP A 195 6.36 21.61 -7.06
CA ASP A 195 6.74 20.85 -5.86
C ASP A 195 6.55 19.35 -6.06
N LEU A 196 5.46 18.94 -6.72
CA LEU A 196 5.24 17.53 -7.05
C LEU A 196 6.36 16.99 -7.95
N LYS A 197 6.83 17.76 -8.94
CA LYS A 197 7.98 17.38 -9.78
C LYS A 197 9.25 17.17 -8.95
N LYS A 198 9.51 18.00 -7.95
CA LYS A 198 10.66 17.83 -7.03
C LYS A 198 10.54 16.58 -6.15
N ILE A 199 9.33 16.16 -5.84
CA ILE A 199 9.06 14.95 -5.07
C ILE A 199 9.36 13.69 -5.91
N TYR A 200 9.17 13.76 -7.23
CA TYR A 200 9.46 12.66 -8.16
C TYR A 200 10.96 12.44 -8.43
N LEU A 201 11.79 13.45 -8.17
CA LEU A 201 13.25 13.42 -8.43
C LEU A 201 14.02 12.96 -7.20
#